data_c119570a115c9f72eb8c16ec2a0d7d84
#
_entry.id   c119570a115c9f72eb8c16ec2a0d7d84
#
_cell.length_a   1.000
_cell.length_b   1.000
_cell.length_c   1.000
_cell.angle_alpha   90.00
_cell.angle_beta   90.00
_cell.angle_gamma   90.00
#
_symmetry.space_group_name_H-M   'P 1'
#
loop_
_entity.id
_entity.type
_entity.pdbx_description
1 polymer ?
#
loop_
_entity_poly.entity_id
_entity_poly.type
_entity_poly.pdbx_seq_one_letter_code
_entity_poly.pdbx_strand_id
1 'polypeptide(L)'
;MNLFKQEIPFPAKVLSVNDLTRHLKSLVENDRLLAGLWVQGEISNLVKAASGHCYFTLKDDQAVIKAALWAGNRRKIAHDFKNGDFVMVFGALSVYPPRGEYQIVVSDLRPAGIGALYEAFEKLKIGR
;
A
#
# COMPACT_ATOMS: atom_id res chain seq x y z
N MET A 1 13.38 24.24 -9.89
CA MET A 1 12.37 24.97 -10.69
C MET A 1 11.45 25.74 -9.76
N ASN A 2 11.19 26.98 -10.07
CA ASN A 2 10.30 27.82 -9.25
C ASN A 2 8.92 27.90 -9.92
N LEU A 3 7.96 27.19 -9.40
CA LEU A 3 6.60 27.11 -9.95
C LEU A 3 5.87 28.44 -9.94
N PHE A 4 6.22 29.34 -8.99
CA PHE A 4 5.54 30.63 -8.84
C PHE A 4 5.96 31.66 -9.89
N LYS A 5 7.01 31.37 -10.66
CA LYS A 5 7.44 32.24 -11.77
C LYS A 5 6.84 31.87 -13.11
N GLN A 6 6.10 30.77 -13.17
CA GLN A 6 5.42 30.38 -14.41
C GLN A 6 4.19 31.24 -14.62
N GLU A 7 3.96 31.62 -15.86
CA GLU A 7 2.70 32.24 -16.22
C GLU A 7 1.58 31.21 -16.13
N ILE A 8 0.53 31.58 -15.42
CA ILE A 8 -0.62 30.70 -15.23
C ILE A 8 -1.80 31.27 -16.01
N PRO A 9 -2.30 30.57 -17.02
CA PRO A 9 -3.45 31.05 -17.76
C PRO A 9 -4.67 31.18 -16.83
N PHE A 10 -5.42 32.28 -17.01
CA PHE A 10 -6.64 32.47 -16.23
C PHE A 10 -7.78 32.85 -17.17
N PRO A 11 -8.94 32.16 -17.08
CA PRO A 11 -9.18 31.09 -16.13
C PRO A 11 -8.45 29.80 -16.52
N ALA A 12 -7.65 29.28 -15.60
CA ALA A 12 -7.09 27.95 -15.74
C ALA A 12 -8.20 26.92 -15.50
N LYS A 13 -7.90 25.66 -15.79
CA LYS A 13 -8.84 24.59 -15.45
C LYS A 13 -8.98 24.52 -13.93
N VAL A 14 -10.19 24.67 -13.44
CA VAL A 14 -10.48 24.67 -12.00
C VAL A 14 -11.18 23.37 -11.64
N LEU A 15 -10.63 22.68 -10.67
CA LEU A 15 -11.20 21.43 -10.14
C LEU A 15 -11.59 21.62 -8.69
N SER A 16 -12.62 20.94 -8.26
CA SER A 16 -12.89 20.82 -6.83
C SER A 16 -11.84 19.87 -6.22
N VAL A 17 -11.71 19.90 -4.90
CA VAL A 17 -10.83 18.95 -4.20
C VAL A 17 -11.26 17.51 -4.52
N ASN A 18 -12.56 17.26 -4.54
CA ASN A 18 -13.08 15.94 -4.88
C ASN A 18 -12.72 15.53 -6.32
N ASP A 19 -12.85 16.43 -7.29
CA ASP A 19 -12.48 16.14 -8.67
C ASP A 19 -11.00 15.80 -8.80
N LEU A 20 -10.15 16.56 -8.14
CA LEU A 20 -8.71 16.29 -8.13
C LEU A 20 -8.41 14.92 -7.52
N THR A 21 -9.00 14.65 -6.36
CA THR A 21 -8.77 13.39 -5.65
C THR A 21 -9.24 12.19 -6.47
N ARG A 22 -10.40 12.31 -7.11
CA ARG A 22 -10.93 11.25 -7.97
C ARG A 22 -10.03 11.01 -9.19
N HIS A 23 -9.46 12.07 -9.74
CA HIS A 23 -8.51 11.94 -10.84
C HIS A 23 -7.26 11.18 -10.39
N LEU A 24 -6.69 11.54 -9.24
CA LEU A 24 -5.55 10.84 -8.67
C LEU A 24 -5.87 9.37 -8.40
N LYS A 25 -7.04 9.09 -7.84
CA LYS A 25 -7.50 7.74 -7.60
C LYS A 25 -7.54 6.93 -8.90
N SER A 26 -8.06 7.52 -9.95
CA SER A 26 -8.12 6.87 -11.26
C SER A 26 -6.73 6.57 -11.82
N LEU A 27 -5.81 7.52 -11.72
CA LEU A 27 -4.43 7.31 -12.18
C LEU A 27 -3.74 6.19 -11.41
N VAL A 28 -3.88 6.16 -10.09
CA VAL A 28 -3.27 5.15 -9.24
C VAL A 28 -3.85 3.76 -9.54
N GLU A 29 -5.16 3.67 -9.63
CA GLU A 29 -5.84 2.38 -9.78
C GLU A 29 -5.71 1.80 -11.19
N ASN A 30 -5.38 2.63 -12.18
CA ASN A 30 -5.16 2.16 -13.55
C ASN A 30 -3.68 1.90 -13.86
N ASP A 31 -2.78 2.14 -12.94
CA ASP A 31 -1.37 1.87 -13.13
C ASP A 31 -1.11 0.36 -12.94
N ARG A 32 -0.43 -0.26 -13.91
CA ARG A 32 -0.21 -1.70 -13.88
C ARG A 32 0.70 -2.15 -12.74
N LEU A 33 1.73 -1.39 -12.43
CA LEU A 33 2.62 -1.71 -11.32
C LEU A 33 1.87 -1.64 -10.00
N LEU A 34 1.09 -0.59 -9.81
CA LEU A 34 0.39 -0.34 -8.55
C LEU A 34 -0.84 -1.24 -8.38
N ALA A 35 -1.27 -1.92 -9.42
CA ALA A 35 -2.41 -2.85 -9.36
C ALA A 35 -2.07 -4.18 -8.69
N GLY A 36 -0.80 -4.52 -8.57
CA GLY A 36 -0.38 -5.74 -7.88
C GLY A 36 1.11 -5.76 -7.69
N LEU A 37 1.53 -5.59 -6.46
CA LEU A 37 2.96 -5.53 -6.13
C LEU A 37 3.21 -6.01 -4.71
N TRP A 38 4.44 -6.43 -4.47
CA TRP A 38 4.94 -6.77 -3.14
C TRP A 38 5.62 -5.55 -2.53
N VAL A 39 5.29 -5.25 -1.29
CA VAL A 39 5.93 -4.19 -0.52
C VAL A 39 6.37 -4.77 0.82
N GLN A 40 7.56 -4.45 1.26
CA GLN A 40 8.06 -4.94 2.54
C GLN A 40 8.21 -3.80 3.54
N GLY A 41 8.04 -4.11 4.79
CA GLY A 41 8.20 -3.16 5.88
C GLY A 41 7.82 -3.77 7.20
N GLU A 42 7.88 -2.96 8.24
CA GLU A 42 7.53 -3.34 9.60
C GLU A 42 6.09 -2.95 9.89
N ILE A 43 5.35 -3.86 10.52
CA ILE A 43 3.99 -3.59 10.96
C ILE A 43 4.00 -2.71 12.20
N SER A 44 3.17 -1.68 12.19
CA SER A 44 2.89 -0.87 13.37
C SER A 44 1.42 -0.45 13.38
N ASN A 45 0.93 -0.02 14.55
CA ASN A 45 -0.45 0.42 14.72
C ASN A 45 -1.48 -0.61 14.25
N LEU A 46 -1.22 -1.88 14.49
CA LEU A 46 -2.10 -2.96 14.07
C LEU A 46 -3.40 -2.93 14.87
N VAL A 47 -4.51 -2.93 14.15
CA VAL A 47 -5.86 -3.04 14.71
C VAL A 47 -6.53 -4.24 14.06
N LYS A 48 -6.96 -5.20 14.89
CA LYS A 48 -7.73 -6.36 14.45
C LYS A 48 -9.18 -6.13 14.87
N ALA A 49 -10.02 -5.75 13.92
CA ALA A 49 -11.41 -5.48 14.20
C ALA A 49 -12.19 -6.77 14.46
N ALA A 50 -13.28 -6.66 15.21
CA ALA A 50 -14.15 -7.80 15.52
C ALA A 50 -14.74 -8.43 14.24
N SER A 51 -14.91 -7.65 13.19
CA SER A 51 -15.36 -8.12 11.88
C SER A 51 -14.36 -9.04 11.18
N GLY A 52 -13.11 -9.08 11.66
CA GLY A 52 -12.03 -9.81 11.02
C GLY A 52 -11.16 -8.98 10.09
N HIS A 53 -11.55 -7.74 9.81
CA HIS A 53 -10.70 -6.81 9.05
C HIS A 53 -9.50 -6.41 9.89
N CYS A 54 -8.36 -6.21 9.25
CA CYS A 54 -7.16 -5.71 9.90
C CYS A 54 -6.69 -4.44 9.23
N TYR A 55 -6.23 -3.50 10.04
CA TYR A 55 -5.66 -2.25 9.57
C TYR A 55 -4.32 -2.06 10.25
N PHE A 56 -3.33 -1.63 9.50
CA PHE A 56 -2.01 -1.38 10.08
C PHE A 56 -1.25 -0.36 9.23
N THR A 57 -0.14 0.09 9.75
CA THR A 57 0.83 0.90 9.03
C THR A 57 2.01 0.01 8.69
N LEU A 58 2.43 0.05 7.44
CA LEU A 58 3.66 -0.58 6.99
C LEU A 58 4.71 0.51 6.89
N LYS A 59 5.86 0.33 7.51
CA LYS A 59 6.86 1.38 7.58
C LYS A 59 8.27 0.84 7.35
N ASP A 60 9.13 1.70 6.87
CA ASP A 60 10.57 1.54 6.90
C ASP A 60 11.17 2.77 7.61
N ASP A 61 12.47 2.98 7.49
CA ASP A 61 13.15 4.09 8.17
C ASP A 61 12.88 5.45 7.54
N GLN A 62 12.21 5.51 6.38
CA GLN A 62 12.00 6.76 5.65
C GLN A 62 10.55 7.06 5.35
N ALA A 63 9.67 6.06 5.30
CA ALA A 63 8.30 6.25 4.83
C ALA A 63 7.33 5.32 5.53
N VAL A 64 6.06 5.68 5.45
CA VAL A 64 4.96 4.88 5.97
C VAL A 64 3.84 4.79 4.94
N ILE A 65 3.11 3.69 4.96
CA ILE A 65 1.90 3.54 4.16
C ILE A 65 0.83 2.81 4.98
N LYS A 66 -0.39 3.27 4.87
CA LYS A 66 -1.54 2.59 5.48
C LYS A 66 -1.85 1.32 4.71
N ALA A 67 -2.24 0.29 5.43
CA ALA A 67 -2.60 -1.00 4.85
C ALA A 67 -3.95 -1.46 5.38
N ALA A 68 -4.76 -2.03 4.50
CA ALA A 68 -6.05 -2.62 4.85
C ALA A 68 -6.06 -4.07 4.38
N LEU A 69 -6.38 -4.98 5.29
CA LEU A 69 -6.48 -6.40 5.01
C LEU A 69 -7.90 -6.84 5.37
N TRP A 70 -8.70 -7.09 4.35
CA TRP A 70 -10.11 -7.46 4.56
C TRP A 70 -10.24 -8.89 5.09
N ALA A 71 -11.29 -9.15 5.84
CA ALA A 71 -11.52 -10.42 6.52
C ALA A 71 -11.42 -11.63 5.58
N GLY A 72 -11.93 -11.53 4.36
CA GLY A 72 -11.88 -12.61 3.39
C GLY A 72 -10.47 -13.04 3.05
N ASN A 73 -9.57 -12.09 2.84
CA ASN A 73 -8.18 -12.37 2.55
C ASN A 73 -7.41 -12.75 3.81
N ARG A 74 -7.77 -12.15 4.95
CA ARG A 74 -7.12 -12.48 6.21
C ARG A 74 -7.26 -13.95 6.56
N ARG A 75 -8.43 -14.53 6.31
CA ARG A 75 -8.67 -15.96 6.58
C ARG A 75 -7.79 -16.89 5.75
N LYS A 76 -7.28 -16.41 4.62
CA LYS A 76 -6.41 -17.20 3.74
C LYS A 76 -4.95 -17.13 4.14
N ILE A 77 -4.59 -16.22 5.03
CA ILE A 77 -3.20 -16.03 5.46
C ILE A 77 -2.91 -17.01 6.59
N ALA A 78 -1.95 -17.89 6.34
CA ALA A 78 -1.59 -18.93 7.30
C ALA A 78 -0.74 -18.41 8.46
N HIS A 79 -0.10 -17.27 8.29
CA HIS A 79 0.82 -16.73 9.29
C HIS A 79 0.11 -15.80 10.23
N ASP A 80 0.43 -15.89 11.53
CA ASP A 80 0.05 -14.85 12.46
C ASP A 80 1.03 -13.68 12.33
N PHE A 81 0.58 -12.48 12.65
CA PHE A 81 1.39 -11.28 12.53
C PHE A 81 1.01 -10.29 13.63
N LYS A 82 1.98 -9.46 14.02
CA LYS A 82 1.83 -8.50 15.11
C LYS A 82 2.71 -7.27 14.88
N ASN A 83 2.50 -6.26 15.70
CA ASN A 83 3.35 -5.07 15.68
C ASN A 83 4.82 -5.46 15.86
N GLY A 84 5.67 -4.85 15.06
CA GLY A 84 7.10 -5.14 15.07
C GLY A 84 7.55 -6.20 14.08
N ASP A 85 6.61 -6.98 13.52
CA ASP A 85 6.97 -7.98 12.53
C ASP A 85 7.39 -7.33 11.22
N PHE A 86 8.43 -7.87 10.63
CA PHE A 86 8.88 -7.46 9.31
C PHE A 86 8.27 -8.40 8.28
N VAL A 87 7.48 -7.83 7.36
CA VAL A 87 6.64 -8.61 6.46
C VAL A 87 6.74 -8.14 5.03
N MET A 88 6.35 -9.00 4.10
CA MET A 88 6.05 -8.64 2.71
C MET A 88 4.55 -8.73 2.52
N VAL A 89 3.95 -7.70 1.95
CA VAL A 89 2.53 -7.71 1.62
C VAL A 89 2.36 -7.61 0.11
N PHE A 90 1.43 -8.39 -0.42
CA PHE A 90 1.02 -8.28 -1.81
C PHE A 90 -0.33 -7.59 -1.86
N GLY A 91 -0.45 -6.57 -2.70
CA GLY A 91 -1.71 -5.86 -2.82
C GLY A 91 -1.71 -4.82 -3.91
N ALA A 92 -2.76 -4.04 -3.92
CA ALA A 92 -2.97 -2.98 -4.89
C ALA A 92 -3.07 -1.64 -4.18
N LEU A 93 -2.50 -0.62 -4.78
CA LEU A 93 -2.61 0.75 -4.28
C LEU A 93 -4.00 1.30 -4.57
N SER A 94 -4.52 2.06 -3.64
CA SER A 94 -5.76 2.79 -3.77
C SER A 94 -5.63 4.14 -3.08
N VAL A 95 -6.46 5.08 -3.48
CA VAL A 95 -6.57 6.38 -2.81
C VAL A 95 -7.84 6.37 -1.97
N TYR A 96 -7.72 6.82 -0.72
CA TYR A 96 -8.85 6.96 0.18
C TYR A 96 -9.29 8.42 0.17
N PRO A 97 -10.35 8.76 -0.60
CA PRO A 97 -10.70 10.16 -0.84
C PRO A 97 -10.99 10.99 0.40
N PRO A 98 -11.70 10.46 1.43
CA PRO A 98 -12.03 11.28 2.60
C PRO A 98 -10.84 11.86 3.34
N ARG A 99 -9.67 11.22 3.21
CA ARG A 99 -8.45 11.69 3.87
C ARG A 99 -7.36 12.14 2.91
N GLY A 100 -7.59 12.00 1.60
CA GLY A 100 -6.55 12.31 0.63
C GLY A 100 -5.30 11.48 0.79
N GLU A 101 -5.44 10.25 1.27
CA GLU A 101 -4.32 9.34 1.53
C GLU A 101 -4.30 8.20 0.53
N TYR A 102 -3.10 7.72 0.20
CA TYR A 102 -3.00 6.46 -0.51
C TYR A 102 -2.78 5.32 0.49
N GLN A 103 -3.21 4.14 0.11
CA GLN A 103 -3.12 2.96 0.95
C GLN A 103 -2.89 1.73 0.09
N ILE A 104 -2.40 0.66 0.70
CA ILE A 104 -2.32 -0.64 0.03
C ILE A 104 -3.43 -1.54 0.55
N VAL A 105 -4.22 -2.09 -0.38
CA VAL A 105 -5.24 -3.08 -0.06
C VAL A 105 -4.57 -4.44 -0.21
N VAL A 106 -4.36 -5.11 0.92
CA VAL A 106 -3.52 -6.29 1.02
C VAL A 106 -4.33 -7.54 0.71
N SER A 107 -3.81 -8.40 -0.17
CA SER A 107 -4.41 -9.70 -0.47
C SER A 107 -3.58 -10.87 0.02
N ASP A 108 -2.28 -10.69 0.27
CA ASP A 108 -1.43 -11.71 0.86
C ASP A 108 -0.39 -11.05 1.76
N LEU A 109 0.06 -11.79 2.77
CA LEU A 109 1.06 -11.31 3.72
C LEU A 109 1.95 -12.48 4.09
N ARG A 110 3.27 -12.27 4.02
CA ARG A 110 4.26 -13.29 4.35
C ARG A 110 5.34 -12.71 5.23
N PRO A 111 5.95 -13.52 6.10
CA PRO A 111 7.09 -13.05 6.86
C PRO A 111 8.19 -12.59 5.92
N ALA A 112 8.85 -11.49 6.29
CA ALA A 112 10.07 -11.04 5.64
C ALA A 112 11.13 -10.91 6.72
N GLY A 113 12.24 -11.27 6.52
CA GLY A 113 13.40 -11.21 7.35
C GLY A 113 14.54 -11.69 6.47
N ILE A 114 15.72 -11.62 6.95
CA ILE A 114 16.88 -12.02 6.16
C ILE A 114 16.72 -13.46 5.66
N GLY A 115 16.29 -14.37 6.53
CA GLY A 115 16.09 -15.76 6.16
C GLY A 115 14.95 -15.96 5.17
N ALA A 116 13.81 -15.30 5.41
CA ALA A 116 12.65 -15.43 4.54
C ALA A 116 12.92 -14.85 3.16
N LEU A 117 13.60 -13.70 3.10
CA LEU A 117 13.97 -13.09 1.83
C LEU A 117 14.95 -13.97 1.06
N TYR A 118 15.90 -14.56 1.75
CA TYR A 118 16.86 -15.47 1.14
C TYR A 118 16.14 -16.69 0.52
N GLU A 119 15.24 -17.29 1.25
CA GLU A 119 14.46 -18.43 0.74
C GLU A 119 13.64 -18.06 -0.49
N ALA A 120 12.97 -16.92 -0.47
CA ALA A 120 12.19 -16.45 -1.62
C ALA A 120 13.08 -16.23 -2.83
N PHE A 121 14.25 -15.66 -2.64
CA PHE A 121 15.22 -15.42 -3.70
C PHE A 121 15.73 -16.73 -4.30
N GLU A 122 16.06 -17.71 -3.46
CA GLU A 122 16.52 -19.02 -3.93
C GLU A 122 15.43 -19.75 -4.72
N LYS A 123 14.19 -19.67 -4.28
CA LYS A 123 13.07 -20.27 -5.03
C LYS A 123 12.91 -19.65 -6.41
N LEU A 124 13.10 -18.36 -6.55
CA LEU A 124 13.03 -17.70 -7.84
C LEU A 124 14.16 -18.16 -8.76
N LYS A 125 15.36 -18.35 -8.23
CA LYS A 125 16.47 -18.89 -9.01
C LYS A 125 16.21 -20.30 -9.50
N ILE A 126 15.67 -21.14 -8.64
CA ILE A 126 15.40 -22.54 -8.96
C ILE A 126 14.25 -22.65 -9.98
N GLY A 127 13.29 -21.76 -9.89
CA GLY A 127 12.10 -21.76 -10.75
C GLY A 127 12.34 -21.29 -12.18
N ARG A 128 13.58 -21.03 -12.54
CA ARG A 128 13.94 -20.62 -13.91
C ARG A 128 14.44 -21.84 -14.71
#